data_5c036af71c4e2c13fdb1bfbefbf9f123
#
_entry.id   5c036af71c4e2c13fdb1bfbefbf9f123
#
_cell.length_a   1.000
_cell.length_b   1.000
_cell.length_c   1.000
_cell.angle_alpha   90.00
_cell.angle_beta   90.00
_cell.angle_gamma   90.00
#
_symmetry.space_group_name_H-M   'P 1'
#
loop_
_entity.id
_entity.type
_entity.pdbx_description
1 polymer ?
#
loop_
_entity_poly.entity_id
_entity_poly.type
_entity_poly.pdbx_seq_one_letter_code
_entity_poly.pdbx_strand_id
1 'polypeptide(L)'
;MKYALLGSLLACALLAGLCGTAVAAEKKFNHFSIDLPAKCSATEKESIVTVSCGQDSFFSVGIFTKAETGNMTPKQFAEKQSARLKGTAPSKADDGGGWTFQAMSGRVMTHADVSTEGDLTLLFISDVSDKDWPETLQKAYDSLRGADDAADSLIQKSLFERE
;
A
#
# COMPACT_ATOMS: atom_id res chain seq x y z
N MET A 1 -33.65 -35.33 -62.76
CA MET A 1 -34.75 -34.46 -62.29
C MET A 1 -34.71 -34.44 -60.75
N LYS A 2 -34.88 -33.27 -60.18
CA LYS A 2 -35.09 -32.86 -58.77
C LYS A 2 -33.90 -32.31 -58.11
N TYR A 3 -33.90 -30.99 -58.07
CA TYR A 3 -33.05 -30.07 -57.30
C TYR A 3 -33.45 -30.12 -55.85
N ALA A 4 -32.44 -30.14 -54.94
CA ALA A 4 -32.63 -29.81 -53.55
C ALA A 4 -31.62 -28.74 -53.14
N LEU A 5 -32.14 -27.55 -52.94
CA LEU A 5 -31.46 -26.40 -52.37
C LEU A 5 -31.17 -26.67 -50.88
N LEU A 6 -29.93 -26.65 -50.51
CA LEU A 6 -29.54 -26.60 -49.11
C LEU A 6 -29.14 -25.16 -48.76
N GLY A 7 -29.97 -24.53 -47.94
CA GLY A 7 -29.73 -23.22 -47.40
C GLY A 7 -28.57 -23.22 -46.39
N SER A 8 -27.63 -22.33 -46.62
CA SER A 8 -26.49 -22.09 -45.76
C SER A 8 -26.94 -21.21 -44.61
N LEU A 9 -27.05 -21.78 -43.40
CA LEU A 9 -27.27 -21.04 -42.17
C LEU A 9 -25.94 -20.48 -41.70
N LEU A 10 -25.78 -19.17 -41.90
CA LEU A 10 -24.68 -18.37 -41.40
C LEU A 10 -24.88 -18.16 -39.89
N ALA A 11 -24.20 -18.94 -39.05
CA ALA A 11 -24.14 -18.71 -37.61
C ALA A 11 -23.13 -17.60 -37.31
N CYS A 12 -23.61 -16.36 -37.17
CA CYS A 12 -22.85 -15.27 -36.57
C CYS A 12 -22.68 -15.55 -35.09
N ALA A 13 -21.55 -16.14 -34.74
CA ALA A 13 -21.12 -16.20 -33.34
C ALA A 13 -20.71 -14.77 -32.88
N LEU A 14 -21.61 -14.14 -32.15
CA LEU A 14 -21.33 -12.93 -31.38
C LEU A 14 -20.30 -13.28 -30.28
N LEU A 15 -19.03 -13.07 -30.57
CA LEU A 15 -17.98 -12.95 -29.56
C LEU A 15 -18.21 -11.63 -28.82
N ALA A 16 -19.10 -11.65 -27.83
CA ALA A 16 -19.13 -10.61 -26.80
C ALA A 16 -17.82 -10.69 -26.06
N GLY A 17 -16.88 -9.82 -26.46
CA GLY A 17 -15.65 -9.59 -25.71
C GLY A 17 -16.01 -9.19 -24.28
N LEU A 18 -15.84 -10.13 -23.36
CA LEU A 18 -15.77 -9.84 -21.94
C LEU A 18 -14.51 -8.99 -21.71
N CYS A 19 -14.63 -7.67 -21.88
CA CYS A 19 -13.74 -6.72 -21.22
C CYS A 19 -13.93 -6.90 -19.71
N GLY A 20 -13.31 -7.91 -19.16
CA GLY A 20 -13.17 -8.05 -17.72
C GLY A 20 -12.42 -6.83 -17.21
N THR A 21 -13.13 -5.85 -16.68
CA THR A 21 -12.53 -4.85 -15.83
C THR A 21 -11.84 -5.63 -14.71
N ALA A 22 -10.51 -5.60 -14.67
CA ALA A 22 -9.75 -6.20 -13.60
C ALA A 22 -10.17 -5.50 -12.30
N VAL A 23 -11.05 -6.13 -11.56
CA VAL A 23 -11.54 -5.64 -10.27
C VAL A 23 -10.39 -5.74 -9.31
N ALA A 24 -10.09 -4.64 -8.62
CA ALA A 24 -9.15 -4.66 -7.50
C ALA A 24 -9.68 -5.64 -6.44
N ALA A 25 -8.79 -6.47 -5.90
CA ALA A 25 -9.16 -7.42 -4.85
C ALA A 25 -8.81 -6.80 -3.49
N GLU A 26 -9.80 -6.66 -2.62
CA GLU A 26 -9.56 -6.27 -1.23
C GLU A 26 -8.66 -7.32 -0.56
N LYS A 27 -7.56 -6.86 0.03
CA LYS A 27 -6.71 -7.66 0.93
C LYS A 27 -6.77 -7.09 2.33
N LYS A 28 -7.02 -7.97 3.29
CA LYS A 28 -7.09 -7.64 4.71
C LYS A 28 -5.82 -8.10 5.41
N PHE A 29 -5.30 -7.22 6.24
CA PHE A 29 -4.18 -7.45 7.14
C PHE A 29 -4.63 -7.23 8.59
N ASN A 30 -3.73 -7.39 9.55
CA ASN A 30 -4.12 -7.34 10.97
C ASN A 30 -4.86 -6.05 11.35
N HIS A 31 -4.35 -4.89 10.94
CA HIS A 31 -4.88 -3.60 11.36
C HIS A 31 -5.41 -2.73 10.21
N PHE A 32 -5.37 -3.20 8.98
CA PHE A 32 -5.83 -2.45 7.82
C PHE A 32 -6.20 -3.34 6.64
N SER A 33 -6.88 -2.75 5.67
CA SER A 33 -7.15 -3.37 4.37
C SER A 33 -6.72 -2.45 3.23
N ILE A 34 -6.58 -3.03 2.04
CA ILE A 34 -6.19 -2.34 0.82
C ILE A 34 -6.84 -3.00 -0.38
N ASP A 35 -7.32 -2.22 -1.34
CA ASP A 35 -7.76 -2.70 -2.64
C ASP A 35 -6.54 -2.84 -3.55
N LEU A 36 -6.20 -4.08 -3.90
CA LEU A 36 -5.01 -4.36 -4.68
C LEU A 36 -5.35 -4.49 -6.17
N PRO A 37 -4.96 -3.52 -7.03
CA PRO A 37 -5.14 -3.63 -8.48
C PRO A 37 -4.44 -4.86 -9.06
N ALA A 38 -4.98 -5.41 -10.17
CA ALA A 38 -4.51 -6.68 -10.75
C ALA A 38 -3.01 -6.74 -11.13
N LYS A 39 -2.38 -5.58 -11.31
CA LYS A 39 -0.94 -5.48 -11.63
C LYS A 39 -0.06 -5.26 -10.41
N CYS A 40 -0.67 -5.19 -9.22
CA CYS A 40 0.03 -4.95 -7.97
C CYS A 40 0.19 -6.23 -7.17
N SER A 41 1.22 -6.29 -6.37
CA SER A 41 1.45 -7.35 -5.38
C SER A 41 1.58 -6.75 -4.00
N ALA A 42 1.14 -7.49 -2.99
CA ALA A 42 1.36 -7.15 -1.59
C ALA A 42 2.05 -8.32 -0.91
N THR A 43 3.17 -8.03 -0.25
CA THR A 43 3.97 -9.00 0.50
C THR A 43 4.09 -8.55 1.94
N GLU A 44 3.71 -9.42 2.87
CA GLU A 44 3.82 -9.15 4.30
C GLU A 44 5.08 -9.80 4.89
N LYS A 45 5.82 -9.04 5.66
CA LYS A 45 6.94 -9.51 6.46
C LYS A 45 7.00 -8.74 7.78
N GLU A 46 7.00 -9.47 8.90
CA GLU A 46 7.10 -8.86 10.25
C GLU A 46 6.03 -7.78 10.49
N SER A 47 4.78 -8.03 10.08
CA SER A 47 3.64 -7.11 10.17
C SER A 47 3.80 -5.82 9.34
N ILE A 48 4.74 -5.77 8.41
CA ILE A 48 4.89 -4.70 7.44
C ILE A 48 4.50 -5.25 6.07
N VAL A 49 3.54 -4.62 5.44
CA VAL A 49 3.05 -4.96 4.11
C VAL A 49 3.69 -4.04 3.09
N THR A 50 4.41 -4.60 2.15
CA THR A 50 4.96 -3.87 1.00
C THR A 50 4.08 -4.08 -0.21
N VAL A 51 3.61 -3.00 -0.80
CA VAL A 51 2.81 -2.96 -2.02
C VAL A 51 3.66 -2.44 -3.17
N SER A 52 3.68 -3.17 -4.27
CA SER A 52 4.40 -2.80 -5.50
C SER A 52 3.51 -3.04 -6.71
N CYS A 53 3.50 -2.10 -7.65
CA CYS A 53 2.69 -2.14 -8.87
C CYS A 53 3.57 -2.00 -10.13
N GLY A 54 4.71 -2.64 -10.17
CA GLY A 54 5.65 -2.59 -11.29
C GLY A 54 7.06 -2.23 -10.84
N GLN A 55 7.86 -1.66 -11.74
CA GLN A 55 9.28 -1.43 -11.50
C GLN A 55 9.52 -0.31 -10.48
N ASP A 56 10.27 -0.61 -9.44
CA ASP A 56 10.91 0.31 -8.49
C ASP A 56 9.99 1.23 -7.65
N SER A 57 8.69 1.31 -7.96
CA SER A 57 7.73 2.10 -7.17
C SER A 57 6.99 1.21 -6.18
N PHE A 58 7.05 1.57 -4.92
CA PHE A 58 6.40 0.85 -3.84
C PHE A 58 6.11 1.74 -2.65
N PHE A 59 5.22 1.28 -1.80
CA PHE A 59 5.13 1.73 -0.42
C PHE A 59 5.03 0.54 0.53
N SER A 60 5.32 0.77 1.79
CA SER A 60 5.15 -0.22 2.85
C SER A 60 4.41 0.41 4.02
N VAL A 61 3.48 -0.35 4.58
CA VAL A 61 2.65 0.04 5.72
C VAL A 61 2.74 -1.02 6.80
N GLY A 62 2.93 -0.58 8.03
CA GLY A 62 2.78 -1.40 9.22
C GLY A 62 2.05 -0.60 10.30
N ILE A 63 1.03 -1.20 10.91
CA ILE A 63 0.35 -0.65 12.07
C ILE A 63 0.58 -1.62 13.23
N PHE A 64 1.00 -1.08 14.35
CA PHE A 64 1.43 -1.85 15.52
C PHE A 64 0.71 -1.32 16.76
N THR A 65 0.24 -2.21 17.60
CA THR A 65 -0.19 -1.85 18.94
C THR A 65 1.03 -1.52 19.84
N LYS A 66 0.77 -0.85 20.94
CA LYS A 66 1.79 -0.56 21.96
C LYS A 66 2.48 -1.83 22.47
N ALA A 67 1.73 -2.93 22.61
CA ALA A 67 2.29 -4.22 23.01
C ALA A 67 3.23 -4.79 21.93
N GLU A 68 2.87 -4.72 20.64
CA GLU A 68 3.69 -5.20 19.52
C GLU A 68 4.97 -4.36 19.35
N THR A 69 4.91 -3.07 19.65
CA THR A 69 6.12 -2.24 19.69
C THR A 69 7.00 -2.50 20.92
N GLY A 70 6.54 -3.30 21.90
CA GLY A 70 7.24 -3.53 23.18
C GLY A 70 7.20 -2.31 24.10
N ASN A 71 6.11 -1.54 24.05
CA ASN A 71 5.91 -0.28 24.80
C ASN A 71 6.98 0.80 24.51
N MET A 72 7.60 0.77 23.34
CA MET A 72 8.54 1.81 22.92
C MET A 72 7.82 3.14 22.74
N THR A 73 8.53 4.22 23.03
CA THR A 73 8.09 5.55 22.57
C THR A 73 8.19 5.64 21.04
N PRO A 74 7.45 6.56 20.38
CA PRO A 74 7.52 6.74 18.92
C PRO A 74 8.96 6.97 18.44
N LYS A 75 9.75 7.73 19.19
CA LYS A 75 11.17 7.96 18.91
C LYS A 75 11.97 6.67 18.93
N GLN A 76 11.86 5.90 20.01
CA GLN A 76 12.57 4.62 20.15
C GLN A 76 12.17 3.61 19.05
N PHE A 77 10.91 3.60 18.66
CA PHE A 77 10.43 2.78 17.55
C PHE A 77 11.05 3.22 16.23
N ALA A 78 11.07 4.53 15.93
CA ALA A 78 11.72 5.09 14.76
C ALA A 78 13.23 4.77 14.73
N GLU A 79 13.92 4.93 15.85
CA GLU A 79 15.35 4.57 15.99
C GLU A 79 15.60 3.07 15.70
N LYS A 80 14.75 2.19 16.23
CA LYS A 80 14.82 0.75 15.98
C LYS A 80 14.60 0.42 14.51
N GLN A 81 13.58 1.02 13.87
CA GLN A 81 13.30 0.78 12.45
C GLN A 81 14.39 1.34 11.55
N SER A 82 14.87 2.56 11.84
CA SER A 82 16.01 3.14 11.12
C SER A 82 17.25 2.25 11.21
N ALA A 83 17.61 1.79 12.40
CA ALA A 83 18.76 0.88 12.58
C ALA A 83 18.59 -0.42 11.79
N ARG A 84 17.37 -1.02 11.77
CA ARG A 84 17.05 -2.22 11.02
C ARG A 84 17.20 -2.02 9.51
N LEU A 85 16.79 -0.85 9.01
CA LEU A 85 16.85 -0.48 7.59
C LEU A 85 18.19 0.17 7.19
N LYS A 86 19.13 0.31 8.14
CA LYS A 86 20.41 1.03 7.94
C LYS A 86 20.19 2.46 7.44
N GLY A 87 19.19 3.12 8.02
CA GLY A 87 18.78 4.47 7.66
C GLY A 87 19.54 5.55 8.44
N THR A 88 19.15 6.79 8.18
CA THR A 88 19.63 7.98 8.89
C THR A 88 19.07 8.02 10.31
N ALA A 89 19.70 8.79 11.19
CA ALA A 89 19.11 9.06 12.50
C ALA A 89 17.75 9.73 12.35
N PRO A 90 16.70 9.26 13.06
CA PRO A 90 15.38 9.86 12.97
C PRO A 90 15.36 11.31 13.46
N SER A 91 14.65 12.16 12.76
CA SER A 91 14.32 13.53 13.13
C SER A 91 12.81 13.67 13.35
N LYS A 92 12.39 14.73 14.04
CA LYS A 92 10.98 15.08 14.08
C LYS A 92 10.50 15.47 12.68
N ALA A 93 9.31 15.05 12.31
CA ALA A 93 8.65 15.53 11.11
C ALA A 93 8.36 17.03 11.22
N ASP A 94 8.40 17.74 10.10
CA ASP A 94 8.24 19.22 10.08
C ASP A 94 6.87 19.66 10.58
N ASP A 95 5.84 18.84 10.38
CA ASP A 95 4.47 19.03 10.90
C ASP A 95 4.36 18.78 12.43
N GLY A 96 5.45 18.31 13.05
CA GLY A 96 5.47 17.93 14.47
C GLY A 96 4.72 16.64 14.81
N GLY A 97 4.07 16.00 13.82
CA GLY A 97 3.16 14.86 14.01
C GLY A 97 3.84 13.51 14.22
N GLY A 98 5.16 13.43 14.07
CA GLY A 98 5.83 12.13 14.13
C GLY A 98 7.35 12.19 14.07
N TRP A 99 7.94 11.08 13.63
CA TRP A 99 9.37 10.93 13.39
C TRP A 99 9.61 10.44 11.98
N THR A 100 10.64 10.96 11.34
CA THR A 100 10.99 10.64 9.95
C THR A 100 12.45 10.26 9.84
N PHE A 101 12.77 9.38 8.89
CA PHE A 101 14.15 9.03 8.54
C PHE A 101 14.21 8.55 7.08
N GLN A 102 15.41 8.52 6.52
CA GLN A 102 15.66 7.99 5.19
C GLN A 102 16.44 6.69 5.28
N ALA A 103 16.21 5.78 4.33
CA ALA A 103 16.94 4.53 4.22
C ALA A 103 17.11 4.13 2.75
N MET A 104 17.99 3.17 2.48
CA MET A 104 18.16 2.60 1.16
C MET A 104 17.48 1.23 1.09
N SER A 105 16.56 1.05 0.13
CA SER A 105 16.01 -0.25 -0.25
C SER A 105 16.65 -0.68 -1.57
N GLY A 106 17.68 -1.50 -1.49
CA GLY A 106 18.52 -1.80 -2.65
C GLY A 106 19.22 -0.54 -3.18
N ARG A 107 18.80 -0.06 -4.35
CA ARG A 107 19.31 1.19 -4.97
C ARG A 107 18.33 2.36 -4.86
N VAL A 108 17.17 2.14 -4.28
CA VAL A 108 16.10 3.14 -4.16
C VAL A 108 16.23 3.81 -2.80
N MET A 109 16.29 5.14 -2.79
CA MET A 109 16.19 5.91 -1.56
C MET A 109 14.73 5.93 -1.12
N THR A 110 14.49 5.67 0.15
CA THR A 110 13.17 5.64 0.76
C THR A 110 13.07 6.67 1.86
N HIS A 111 11.85 7.19 2.03
CA HIS A 111 11.45 8.01 3.15
C HIS A 111 10.55 7.17 4.06
N ALA A 112 10.77 7.27 5.35
CA ALA A 112 10.00 6.54 6.35
C ALA A 112 9.44 7.50 7.38
N ASP A 113 8.13 7.36 7.65
CA ASP A 113 7.39 8.11 8.65
C ASP A 113 6.90 7.19 9.75
N VAL A 114 7.02 7.65 10.98
CA VAL A 114 6.48 7.01 12.18
C VAL A 114 5.52 7.97 12.85
N SER A 115 4.25 7.64 12.86
CA SER A 115 3.17 8.41 13.49
C SER A 115 2.49 7.58 14.56
N THR A 116 1.85 8.23 15.52
CA THR A 116 1.13 7.53 16.61
C THR A 116 -0.19 8.22 16.92
N GLU A 117 -1.19 7.41 17.22
CA GLU A 117 -2.47 7.87 17.78
C GLU A 117 -2.96 6.85 18.81
N GLY A 118 -3.22 7.31 20.03
CA GLY A 118 -3.57 6.42 21.14
C GLY A 118 -2.50 5.36 21.39
N ASP A 119 -2.91 4.09 21.32
CA ASP A 119 -2.01 2.95 21.51
C ASP A 119 -1.50 2.34 20.18
N LEU A 120 -1.77 2.99 19.06
CA LEU A 120 -1.33 2.54 17.74
C LEU A 120 -0.12 3.35 17.24
N THR A 121 0.76 2.66 16.55
CA THR A 121 1.92 3.23 15.85
C THR A 121 1.88 2.81 14.38
N LEU A 122 1.89 3.77 13.47
CA LEU A 122 2.01 3.56 12.04
C LEU A 122 3.47 3.75 11.62
N LEU A 123 3.97 2.84 10.82
CA LEU A 123 5.18 2.98 10.02
C LEU A 123 4.77 3.01 8.56
N PHE A 124 5.06 4.09 7.88
CA PHE A 124 4.90 4.23 6.45
C PHE A 124 6.25 4.42 5.79
N ILE A 125 6.53 3.69 4.72
CA ILE A 125 7.78 3.80 3.96
C ILE A 125 7.40 3.93 2.50
N SER A 126 7.91 4.97 1.83
CA SER A 126 7.75 5.16 0.39
C SER A 126 9.10 5.33 -0.28
N ASP A 127 9.17 5.09 -1.59
CA ASP A 127 10.27 5.61 -2.38
C ASP A 127 10.20 7.16 -2.40
N VAL A 128 11.33 7.82 -2.67
CA VAL A 128 11.41 9.30 -2.64
C VAL A 128 10.75 9.94 -3.86
N SER A 129 10.30 9.14 -4.80
CA SER A 129 9.72 9.57 -6.07
C SER A 129 8.18 9.58 -6.06
N ASP A 130 7.57 9.82 -4.90
CA ASP A 130 6.11 9.82 -4.69
C ASP A 130 5.30 10.58 -5.75
N LYS A 131 5.90 11.60 -6.38
CA LYS A 131 5.28 12.40 -7.45
C LYS A 131 5.08 11.64 -8.75
N ASP A 132 5.81 10.56 -8.95
CA ASP A 132 5.84 9.78 -10.18
C ASP A 132 5.27 8.36 -9.99
N TRP A 133 4.51 8.14 -8.93
CA TRP A 133 3.88 6.85 -8.71
C TRP A 133 2.94 6.47 -9.86
N PRO A 134 3.00 5.24 -10.37
CA PRO A 134 2.02 4.76 -11.31
C PRO A 134 0.60 4.90 -10.76
N GLU A 135 -0.36 5.26 -11.60
CA GLU A 135 -1.78 5.42 -11.21
C GLU A 135 -2.33 4.20 -10.43
N THR A 136 -1.82 3.00 -10.76
CA THR A 136 -2.19 1.76 -10.07
C THR A 136 -1.68 1.71 -8.64
N LEU A 137 -0.46 2.22 -8.38
CA LEU A 137 0.10 2.30 -7.02
C LEU A 137 -0.63 3.36 -6.21
N GLN A 138 -0.91 4.52 -6.82
CA GLN A 138 -1.69 5.58 -6.20
C GLN A 138 -3.10 5.09 -5.80
N LYS A 139 -3.80 4.37 -6.69
CA LYS A 139 -5.09 3.77 -6.37
C LYS A 139 -5.02 2.78 -5.20
N ALA A 140 -3.97 1.98 -5.14
CA ALA A 140 -3.76 1.09 -4.01
C ALA A 140 -3.55 1.89 -2.71
N TYR A 141 -2.73 2.93 -2.73
CA TYR A 141 -2.50 3.81 -1.59
C TYR A 141 -3.78 4.50 -1.13
N ASP A 142 -4.55 5.11 -2.04
CA ASP A 142 -5.81 5.81 -1.76
C ASP A 142 -6.90 4.89 -1.19
N SER A 143 -6.73 3.58 -1.35
CA SER A 143 -7.66 2.56 -0.86
C SER A 143 -7.34 2.05 0.56
N LEU A 144 -6.26 2.52 1.18
CA LEU A 144 -5.91 2.16 2.55
C LEU A 144 -7.02 2.53 3.53
N ARG A 145 -7.44 1.57 4.35
CA ARG A 145 -8.47 1.74 5.40
C ARG A 145 -8.07 0.97 6.65
N GLY A 146 -8.31 1.56 7.79
CA GLY A 146 -8.14 0.87 9.08
C GLY A 146 -9.10 -0.31 9.24
N ALA A 147 -8.69 -1.32 9.97
CA ALA A 147 -9.55 -2.45 10.33
C ALA A 147 -10.61 -2.06 11.39
N ASP A 148 -10.38 -0.98 12.12
CA ASP A 148 -11.27 -0.37 13.09
C ASP A 148 -11.13 1.17 13.05
N ASP A 149 -11.98 1.87 13.78
CA ASP A 149 -12.03 3.34 13.82
C ASP A 149 -10.70 3.96 14.27
N ALA A 150 -9.97 3.32 15.19
CA ALA A 150 -8.70 3.85 15.71
C ALA A 150 -7.58 3.73 14.64
N ALA A 151 -7.50 2.59 13.98
CA ALA A 151 -6.54 2.39 12.89
C ALA A 151 -6.88 3.26 11.68
N ASP A 152 -8.17 3.44 11.37
CA ASP A 152 -8.59 4.30 10.27
C ASP A 152 -8.27 5.78 10.56
N SER A 153 -8.56 6.27 11.77
CA SER A 153 -8.18 7.62 12.20
C SER A 153 -6.67 7.85 12.10
N LEU A 154 -5.86 6.88 12.54
CA LEU A 154 -4.41 6.97 12.42
C LEU A 154 -3.95 7.05 10.95
N ILE A 155 -4.52 6.25 10.05
CA ILE A 155 -4.24 6.30 8.61
C ILE A 155 -4.60 7.67 8.04
N GLN A 156 -5.84 8.15 8.28
CA GLN A 156 -6.32 9.42 7.74
C GLN A 156 -5.43 10.58 8.17
N LYS A 157 -5.18 10.73 9.45
CA LYS A 157 -4.34 11.82 9.99
C LYS A 157 -2.88 11.74 9.56
N SER A 158 -2.36 10.52 9.42
CA SER A 158 -0.93 10.34 9.14
C SER A 158 -0.58 10.40 7.67
N LEU A 159 -1.50 10.01 6.78
CA LEU A 159 -1.21 9.85 5.36
C LEU A 159 -1.99 10.80 4.45
N PHE A 160 -3.20 11.22 4.85
CA PHE A 160 -4.10 11.97 3.95
C PHE A 160 -4.41 13.40 4.42
N GLU A 161 -4.31 13.69 5.71
CA GLU A 161 -4.63 15.02 6.27
C GLU A 161 -3.37 15.89 6.55
N ARG A 162 -2.20 15.48 6.09
CA ARG A 162 -0.98 16.30 6.23
C ARG A 162 -1.00 17.41 5.18
N GLU A 163 -1.32 18.65 5.60
CA GLU A 163 -1.13 19.87 4.83
C GLU A 163 0.26 20.49 5.05
#